data_62cd25ecfc10f42639e752558c5bd3a2
#
_entry.id   62cd25ecfc10f42639e752558c5bd3a2
#
_cell.length_a   1.000
_cell.length_b   1.000
_cell.length_c   1.000
_cell.angle_alpha   90.00
_cell.angle_beta   90.00
_cell.angle_gamma   90.00
#
_symmetry.space_group_name_H-M   'P 1'
#
loop_
_entity.id
_entity.type
_entity.pdbx_description
1 polymer ?
#
loop_
_entity_poly.entity_id
_entity_poly.type
_entity_poly.pdbx_seq_one_letter_code
_entity_poly.pdbx_strand_id
1 'polypeptide(L)'
;MLPLLNSAFKPGTAVEVVERFEDSDFRNIARAELFYFSGRAKECCEIAESYLEDEAIELRLSACILYGYSNLSLGNSAAARRGLEGIQECMKLVKREGASKEVQAVCVLAGYAGVVLLHLPTERIPSLEGYCGMLPEGLRLFAVYVMAHQMYLNGEYWSAYGMCKAALLMTNDVYPISMIYIRCMMAMCRINRKDM
;
A
#
# COMPACT_ATOMS: atom_id res chain seq x y z
N MET A 1 0.31 -9.47 -6.80
CA MET A 1 0.98 -10.41 -5.88
C MET A 1 1.30 -9.82 -4.52
N LEU A 2 1.62 -8.53 -4.39
CA LEU A 2 1.73 -7.79 -3.10
C LEU A 2 0.63 -8.09 -2.06
N PRO A 3 -0.63 -8.37 -2.44
CA PRO A 3 -1.69 -8.65 -1.47
C PRO A 3 -1.55 -9.94 -0.69
N LEU A 4 -0.76 -10.90 -1.17
CA LEU A 4 -0.72 -12.24 -0.58
C LEU A 4 -0.01 -12.27 0.78
N LEU A 5 1.05 -11.48 0.94
CA LEU A 5 1.79 -11.43 2.20
C LEU A 5 1.14 -10.52 3.23
N ASN A 6 0.38 -9.51 2.77
CA ASN A 6 -0.27 -8.53 3.63
C ASN A 6 -1.50 -9.08 4.37
N SER A 7 -2.07 -10.19 3.92
CA SER A 7 -3.46 -10.47 4.29
C SER A 7 -3.67 -11.59 5.31
N ALA A 8 -2.85 -12.62 5.38
CA ALA A 8 -3.27 -13.81 6.12
C ALA A 8 -2.16 -14.58 6.83
N PHE A 9 -0.89 -14.23 6.63
CA PHE A 9 0.18 -15.11 7.07
C PHE A 9 0.80 -14.68 8.40
N LYS A 10 0.93 -15.65 9.31
CA LYS A 10 1.88 -15.55 10.40
C LYS A 10 3.30 -15.48 9.78
N PRO A 11 4.24 -14.72 10.35
CA PRO A 11 5.57 -14.50 9.76
C PRO A 11 6.29 -15.78 9.32
N GLY A 12 6.21 -16.86 10.08
CA GLY A 12 6.82 -18.14 9.72
C GLY A 12 6.21 -18.78 8.47
N THR A 13 4.90 -18.75 8.33
CA THR A 13 4.19 -19.29 7.15
C THR A 13 4.50 -18.48 5.89
N ALA A 14 4.69 -17.16 6.03
CA ALA A 14 5.04 -16.29 4.92
C ALA A 14 6.42 -16.64 4.33
N VAL A 15 7.41 -16.95 5.16
CA VAL A 15 8.73 -17.39 4.70
C VAL A 15 8.63 -18.67 3.87
N GLU A 16 7.88 -19.68 4.37
CA GLU A 16 7.69 -20.93 3.63
C GLU A 16 7.01 -20.73 2.28
N VAL A 17 6.06 -19.81 2.19
CA VAL A 17 5.37 -19.47 0.94
C VAL A 17 6.34 -18.83 -0.04
N VAL A 18 7.15 -17.86 0.42
CA VAL A 18 8.12 -17.15 -0.44
C VAL A 18 9.14 -18.10 -1.04
N GLU A 19 9.64 -19.06 -0.27
CA GLU A 19 10.63 -20.03 -0.77
C GLU A 19 10.07 -21.00 -1.82
N ARG A 20 8.74 -21.08 -1.97
CA ARG A 20 8.08 -21.91 -3.00
C ARG A 20 7.93 -21.20 -4.35
N PHE A 21 8.20 -19.91 -4.46
CA PHE A 21 8.20 -19.25 -5.76
C PHE A 21 9.31 -19.81 -6.65
N GLU A 22 8.94 -20.31 -7.82
CA GLU A 22 9.90 -20.83 -8.81
C GLU A 22 10.69 -19.70 -9.44
N ASP A 23 10.03 -18.60 -9.79
CA ASP A 23 10.65 -17.41 -10.35
C ASP A 23 11.49 -16.68 -9.29
N SER A 24 12.79 -16.47 -9.61
CA SER A 24 13.75 -15.84 -8.70
C SER A 24 13.43 -14.39 -8.40
N ASP A 25 12.91 -13.63 -9.38
CA ASP A 25 12.68 -12.20 -9.25
C ASP A 25 11.43 -11.94 -8.43
N PHE A 26 10.35 -12.69 -8.68
CA PHE A 26 9.18 -12.67 -7.81
C PHE A 26 9.50 -13.12 -6.38
N ARG A 27 10.39 -14.11 -6.22
CA ARG A 27 10.85 -14.54 -4.89
C ARG A 27 11.59 -13.41 -4.17
N ASN A 28 12.47 -12.69 -4.86
CA ASN A 28 13.23 -11.57 -4.30
C ASN A 28 12.30 -10.43 -3.88
N ILE A 29 11.32 -10.05 -4.72
CA ILE A 29 10.32 -9.04 -4.37
C ILE A 29 9.47 -9.49 -3.18
N ALA A 30 9.08 -10.76 -3.11
CA ALA A 30 8.34 -11.30 -1.97
C ALA A 30 9.19 -11.31 -0.67
N ARG A 31 10.50 -11.56 -0.76
CA ARG A 31 11.44 -11.40 0.38
C ARG A 31 11.56 -9.95 0.81
N ALA A 32 11.64 -9.01 -0.13
CA ALA A 32 11.64 -7.58 0.19
C ALA A 32 10.38 -7.17 0.96
N GLU A 33 9.21 -7.68 0.55
CA GLU A 33 7.96 -7.45 1.26
C GLU A 33 7.98 -8.03 2.69
N LEU A 34 8.52 -9.24 2.88
CA LEU A 34 8.73 -9.80 4.21
C LEU A 34 9.64 -8.94 5.08
N PHE A 35 10.72 -8.42 4.52
CA PHE A 35 11.62 -7.51 5.24
C PHE A 35 10.91 -6.23 5.65
N TYR A 36 10.10 -5.65 4.77
CA TYR A 36 9.30 -4.46 5.09
C TYR A 36 8.37 -4.71 6.29
N PHE A 37 7.58 -5.78 6.28
CA PHE A 37 6.66 -6.12 7.36
C PHE A 37 7.35 -6.60 8.65
N SER A 38 8.60 -7.02 8.55
CA SER A 38 9.45 -7.38 9.71
C SER A 38 10.21 -6.19 10.29
N GLY A 39 9.98 -4.97 9.79
CA GLY A 39 10.68 -3.76 10.23
C GLY A 39 12.12 -3.63 9.70
N ARG A 40 12.51 -4.47 8.75
CA ARG A 40 13.84 -4.50 8.12
C ARG A 40 13.85 -3.64 6.85
N ALA A 41 13.54 -2.36 7.01
CA ALA A 41 13.32 -1.46 5.89
C ALA A 41 14.56 -1.26 5.00
N LYS A 42 15.78 -1.34 5.56
CA LYS A 42 17.02 -1.21 4.78
C LYS A 42 17.19 -2.35 3.79
N GLU A 43 17.06 -3.59 4.26
CA GLU A 43 17.16 -4.79 3.41
C GLU A 43 16.05 -4.84 2.35
N CYS A 44 14.87 -4.36 2.70
CA CYS A 44 13.80 -4.17 1.73
C CYS A 44 14.21 -3.19 0.62
N CYS A 45 14.77 -2.02 0.98
CA CYS A 45 15.24 -1.03 0.00
C CYS A 45 16.32 -1.60 -0.93
N GLU A 46 17.30 -2.31 -0.38
CA GLU A 46 18.42 -2.90 -1.16
C GLU A 46 17.92 -3.84 -2.24
N ILE A 47 16.95 -4.70 -1.93
CA ILE A 47 16.35 -5.59 -2.94
C ILE A 47 15.48 -4.80 -3.92
N ALA A 48 14.59 -3.96 -3.42
CA ALA A 48 13.64 -3.23 -4.26
C ALA A 48 14.34 -2.30 -5.26
N GLU A 49 15.47 -1.70 -4.88
CA GLU A 49 16.22 -0.80 -5.76
C GLU A 49 16.66 -1.46 -7.07
N SER A 50 16.96 -2.76 -7.05
CA SER A 50 17.38 -3.51 -8.24
C SER A 50 16.29 -3.67 -9.29
N TYR A 51 15.01 -3.48 -8.91
CA TYR A 51 13.84 -3.70 -9.78
C TYR A 51 13.08 -2.40 -10.13
N LEU A 52 13.61 -1.21 -9.76
CA LEU A 52 12.91 0.06 -10.00
C LEU A 52 12.71 0.37 -11.49
N GLU A 53 13.55 -0.18 -12.34
CA GLU A 53 13.52 0.03 -13.80
C GLU A 53 13.28 -1.28 -14.56
N ASP A 54 12.75 -2.30 -13.89
CA ASP A 54 12.47 -3.60 -14.50
C ASP A 54 11.48 -3.48 -15.65
N GLU A 55 11.65 -4.32 -16.69
CA GLU A 55 10.75 -4.33 -17.85
C GLU A 55 9.37 -4.89 -17.51
N ALA A 56 9.30 -5.84 -16.58
CA ALA A 56 8.04 -6.39 -16.10
C ALA A 56 7.34 -5.40 -15.16
N ILE A 57 6.21 -4.85 -15.62
CA ILE A 57 5.47 -3.79 -14.91
C ILE A 57 5.09 -4.21 -13.48
N GLU A 58 4.72 -5.46 -13.26
CA GLU A 58 4.35 -5.99 -11.94
C GLU A 58 5.53 -5.97 -10.97
N LEU A 59 6.73 -6.38 -11.42
CA LEU A 59 7.95 -6.32 -10.61
C LEU A 59 8.34 -4.88 -10.32
N ARG A 60 8.38 -4.04 -11.35
CA ARG A 60 8.68 -2.61 -11.23
C ARG A 60 7.73 -1.89 -10.26
N LEU A 61 6.41 -2.11 -10.41
CA LEU A 61 5.42 -1.50 -9.52
C LEU A 61 5.63 -1.92 -8.07
N SER A 62 5.82 -3.23 -7.85
CA SER A 62 6.06 -3.78 -6.52
C SER A 62 7.32 -3.20 -5.88
N ALA A 63 8.40 -3.10 -6.66
CA ALA A 63 9.65 -2.50 -6.25
C ALA A 63 9.50 -1.02 -5.88
N CYS A 64 8.82 -0.23 -6.71
CA CYS A 64 8.58 1.19 -6.46
C CYS A 64 7.78 1.41 -5.16
N ILE A 65 6.77 0.56 -4.90
CA ILE A 65 5.97 0.62 -3.66
C ILE A 65 6.86 0.31 -2.45
N LEU A 66 7.55 -0.82 -2.47
CA LEU A 66 8.39 -1.27 -1.37
C LEU A 66 9.53 -0.29 -1.09
N TYR A 67 10.20 0.20 -2.13
CA TYR A 67 11.25 1.20 -2.03
C TYR A 67 10.73 2.51 -1.44
N GLY A 68 9.61 3.01 -1.94
CA GLY A 68 9.01 4.25 -1.47
C GLY A 68 8.60 4.17 0.00
N TYR A 69 7.87 3.14 0.39
CA TYR A 69 7.37 2.98 1.76
C TYR A 69 8.47 2.65 2.77
N SER A 70 9.45 1.85 2.37
CA SER A 70 10.60 1.55 3.24
C SER A 70 11.44 2.80 3.50
N ASN A 71 11.67 3.63 2.48
CA ASN A 71 12.38 4.90 2.65
C ASN A 71 11.59 5.91 3.49
N LEU A 72 10.25 5.92 3.41
CA LEU A 72 9.41 6.68 4.35
C LEU A 72 9.66 6.26 5.80
N SER A 73 9.66 4.96 6.05
CA SER A 73 9.90 4.40 7.39
C SER A 73 11.29 4.74 7.93
N LEU A 74 12.27 4.91 7.03
CA LEU A 74 13.63 5.33 7.37
C LEU A 74 13.80 6.86 7.47
N GLY A 75 12.74 7.64 7.24
CA GLY A 75 12.80 9.10 7.24
C GLY A 75 13.49 9.71 6.00
N ASN A 76 13.74 8.93 4.96
CA ASN A 76 14.39 9.37 3.73
C ASN A 76 13.35 9.84 2.70
N SER A 77 12.83 11.05 2.87
CA SER A 77 11.79 11.60 2.01
C SER A 77 12.20 11.75 0.54
N ALA A 78 13.48 12.00 0.25
CA ALA A 78 13.96 12.12 -1.14
C ALA A 78 13.87 10.79 -1.89
N ALA A 79 14.35 9.70 -1.28
CA ALA A 79 14.25 8.36 -1.85
C ALA A 79 12.79 7.86 -1.90
N ALA A 80 11.97 8.20 -0.90
CA ALA A 80 10.55 7.88 -0.91
C ALA A 80 9.82 8.54 -2.12
N ARG A 81 10.15 9.79 -2.45
CA ARG A 81 9.62 10.48 -3.64
C ARG A 81 10.02 9.79 -4.95
N ARG A 82 11.26 9.30 -5.05
CA ARG A 82 11.69 8.51 -6.23
C ARG A 82 10.81 7.27 -6.43
N GLY A 83 10.48 6.56 -5.36
CA GLY A 83 9.53 5.44 -5.42
C GLY A 83 8.14 5.87 -5.91
N LEU A 84 7.61 6.99 -5.41
CA LEU A 84 6.32 7.53 -5.85
C LEU A 84 6.33 7.96 -7.32
N GLU A 85 7.40 8.58 -7.79
CA GLU A 85 7.58 8.92 -9.21
C GLU A 85 7.57 7.66 -10.09
N GLY A 86 8.24 6.58 -9.68
CA GLY A 86 8.20 5.29 -10.34
C GLY A 86 6.79 4.69 -10.39
N ILE A 87 6.01 4.78 -9.31
CA ILE A 87 4.59 4.36 -9.30
C ILE A 87 3.78 5.17 -10.32
N GLN A 88 3.97 6.49 -10.39
CA GLN A 88 3.27 7.34 -11.37
C GLN A 88 3.63 6.98 -12.81
N GLU A 89 4.87 6.59 -13.07
CA GLU A 89 5.27 6.09 -14.39
C GLU A 89 4.64 4.73 -14.70
N CYS A 90 4.61 3.80 -13.76
CA CYS A 90 3.88 2.54 -13.93
C CYS A 90 2.40 2.77 -14.26
N MET A 91 1.75 3.76 -13.60
CA MET A 91 0.36 4.13 -13.93
C MET A 91 0.19 4.59 -15.40
N LYS A 92 1.15 5.33 -15.95
CA LYS A 92 1.13 5.75 -17.36
C LYS A 92 1.31 4.55 -18.30
N LEU A 93 2.26 3.67 -17.99
CA LEU A 93 2.54 2.45 -18.77
C LEU A 93 1.32 1.53 -18.80
N VAL A 94 0.73 1.23 -17.65
CA VAL A 94 -0.46 0.38 -17.49
C VAL A 94 -1.64 0.89 -18.33
N LYS A 95 -1.85 2.21 -18.40
CA LYS A 95 -2.89 2.80 -19.25
C LYS A 95 -2.56 2.62 -20.75
N ARG A 96 -1.30 2.80 -21.14
CA ARG A 96 -0.86 2.70 -22.53
C ARG A 96 -0.91 1.27 -23.05
N GLU A 97 -0.56 0.29 -22.23
CA GLU A 97 -0.46 -1.11 -22.61
C GLU A 97 -1.76 -1.89 -22.43
N GLY A 98 -2.80 -1.25 -21.90
CA GLY A 98 -4.11 -1.88 -21.73
C GLY A 98 -4.13 -2.98 -20.66
N ALA A 99 -3.33 -2.84 -19.62
CA ALA A 99 -3.28 -3.80 -18.50
C ALA A 99 -4.65 -4.02 -17.86
N SER A 100 -4.79 -5.11 -17.11
CA SER A 100 -6.06 -5.46 -16.45
C SER A 100 -6.54 -4.35 -15.52
N LYS A 101 -7.85 -4.25 -15.34
CA LYS A 101 -8.45 -3.26 -14.41
C LYS A 101 -7.97 -3.43 -12.98
N GLU A 102 -7.63 -4.65 -12.58
CA GLU A 102 -7.07 -4.96 -11.27
C GLU A 102 -5.67 -4.34 -11.10
N VAL A 103 -4.78 -4.52 -12.06
CA VAL A 103 -3.43 -3.90 -12.05
C VAL A 103 -3.55 -2.38 -12.05
N GLN A 104 -4.46 -1.81 -12.84
CA GLN A 104 -4.74 -0.37 -12.82
C GLN A 104 -5.18 0.10 -11.44
N ALA A 105 -6.09 -0.62 -10.77
CA ALA A 105 -6.59 -0.30 -9.44
C ALA A 105 -5.48 -0.35 -8.38
N VAL A 106 -4.60 -1.35 -8.44
CA VAL A 106 -3.43 -1.47 -7.54
C VAL A 106 -2.46 -0.30 -7.73
N CYS A 107 -2.18 0.10 -8.98
CA CYS A 107 -1.35 1.27 -9.26
C CYS A 107 -1.94 2.56 -8.69
N VAL A 108 -3.25 2.76 -8.87
CA VAL A 108 -3.95 3.93 -8.32
C VAL A 108 -3.91 3.94 -6.80
N LEU A 109 -4.18 2.81 -6.15
CA LEU A 109 -4.08 2.68 -4.69
C LEU A 109 -2.67 3.02 -4.19
N ALA A 110 -1.64 2.45 -4.83
CA ALA A 110 -0.25 2.68 -4.45
C ALA A 110 0.14 4.17 -4.60
N GLY A 111 -0.21 4.79 -5.73
CA GLY A 111 0.03 6.21 -5.95
C GLY A 111 -0.72 7.09 -4.95
N TYR A 112 -1.98 6.81 -4.69
CA TYR A 112 -2.80 7.54 -3.74
C TYR A 112 -2.26 7.41 -2.30
N ALA A 113 -1.93 6.20 -1.88
CA ALA A 113 -1.35 5.95 -0.56
C ALA A 113 0.00 6.66 -0.39
N GLY A 114 0.88 6.64 -1.40
CA GLY A 114 2.16 7.34 -1.37
C GLY A 114 1.99 8.86 -1.22
N VAL A 115 1.04 9.46 -1.93
CA VAL A 115 0.72 10.90 -1.81
C VAL A 115 0.18 11.25 -0.44
N VAL A 116 -0.76 10.47 0.09
CA VAL A 116 -1.34 10.69 1.42
C VAL A 116 -0.27 10.57 2.51
N LEU A 117 0.56 9.53 2.46
CA LEU A 117 1.62 9.28 3.45
C LEU A 117 2.74 10.33 3.39
N LEU A 118 3.01 10.90 2.21
CA LEU A 118 3.98 11.99 2.03
C LEU A 118 3.39 13.38 2.28
N HIS A 119 2.10 13.47 2.64
CA HIS A 119 1.38 14.74 2.79
C HIS A 119 1.46 15.63 1.54
N LEU A 120 1.38 15.02 0.35
CA LEU A 120 1.39 15.73 -0.92
C LEU A 120 -0.04 16.00 -1.41
N PRO A 121 -0.25 17.02 -2.28
CA PRO A 121 -1.56 17.27 -2.88
C PRO A 121 -2.06 16.06 -3.69
N THR A 122 -3.30 15.64 -3.45
CA THR A 122 -3.93 14.48 -4.10
C THR A 122 -4.54 14.78 -5.48
N GLU A 123 -4.59 16.05 -5.89
CA GLU A 123 -5.27 16.54 -7.09
C GLU A 123 -4.76 15.91 -8.40
N ARG A 124 -3.55 15.35 -8.39
CA ARG A 124 -2.91 14.74 -9.58
C ARG A 124 -3.16 13.24 -9.71
N ILE A 125 -3.83 12.62 -8.74
CA ILE A 125 -4.08 11.18 -8.75
C ILE A 125 -5.60 10.94 -8.91
N PRO A 126 -6.01 9.96 -9.72
CA PRO A 126 -7.42 9.61 -9.85
C PRO A 126 -8.04 9.27 -8.50
N SER A 127 -9.31 9.62 -8.30
CA SER A 127 -10.04 9.23 -7.09
C SER A 127 -10.00 7.71 -6.90
N LEU A 128 -9.63 7.28 -5.71
CA LEU A 128 -9.55 5.86 -5.38
C LEU A 128 -10.94 5.17 -5.32
N GLU A 129 -12.01 5.94 -5.06
CA GLU A 129 -13.37 5.42 -4.93
C GLU A 129 -13.82 4.60 -6.14
N GLY A 130 -13.54 5.10 -7.36
CA GLY A 130 -13.89 4.42 -8.59
C GLY A 130 -13.14 3.09 -8.83
N TYR A 131 -12.08 2.83 -8.08
CA TYR A 131 -11.23 1.65 -8.23
C TYR A 131 -11.39 0.62 -7.10
N CYS A 132 -12.02 0.98 -5.98
CA CYS A 132 -12.13 0.10 -4.81
C CYS A 132 -12.76 -1.26 -5.13
N GLY A 133 -13.79 -1.30 -6.00
CA GLY A 133 -14.43 -2.54 -6.41
C GLY A 133 -13.57 -3.46 -7.28
N MET A 134 -12.51 -2.91 -7.88
CA MET A 134 -11.58 -3.64 -8.76
C MET A 134 -10.36 -4.15 -8.01
N LEU A 135 -10.15 -3.71 -6.76
CA LEU A 135 -9.03 -4.14 -5.92
C LEU A 135 -9.23 -5.58 -5.45
N PRO A 136 -8.14 -6.37 -5.35
CA PRO A 136 -8.13 -7.61 -4.61
C PRO A 136 -8.70 -7.41 -3.20
N GLU A 137 -9.42 -8.41 -2.69
CA GLU A 137 -10.11 -8.30 -1.39
C GLU A 137 -9.17 -7.84 -0.26
N GLY A 138 -7.96 -8.41 -0.19
CA GLY A 138 -6.96 -8.05 0.80
C GLY A 138 -6.51 -6.59 0.77
N LEU A 139 -6.63 -5.90 -0.37
CA LEU A 139 -6.25 -4.49 -0.50
C LEU A 139 -7.41 -3.51 -0.26
N ARG A 140 -8.66 -3.99 -0.26
CA ARG A 140 -9.82 -3.09 -0.05
C ARG A 140 -9.81 -2.44 1.31
N LEU A 141 -9.42 -3.17 2.36
CA LEU A 141 -9.28 -2.60 3.71
C LEU A 141 -8.16 -1.57 3.80
N PHE A 142 -7.05 -1.82 3.12
CA PHE A 142 -5.96 -0.84 3.05
C PHE A 142 -6.41 0.40 2.29
N ALA A 143 -7.19 0.26 1.22
CA ALA A 143 -7.79 1.40 0.50
C ALA A 143 -8.70 2.24 1.40
N VAL A 144 -9.55 1.59 2.22
CA VAL A 144 -10.40 2.28 3.21
C VAL A 144 -9.54 3.04 4.23
N TYR A 145 -8.48 2.43 4.72
CA TYR A 145 -7.54 3.11 5.64
C TYR A 145 -6.95 4.37 5.01
N VAL A 146 -6.46 4.28 3.77
CA VAL A 146 -5.82 5.41 3.09
C VAL A 146 -6.83 6.55 2.83
N MET A 147 -8.06 6.24 2.42
CA MET A 147 -9.13 7.23 2.25
C MET A 147 -9.51 7.88 3.59
N ALA A 148 -9.65 7.09 4.65
CA ALA A 148 -9.93 7.61 5.98
C ALA A 148 -8.78 8.49 6.51
N HIS A 149 -7.52 8.13 6.18
CA HIS A 149 -6.35 8.94 6.53
C HIS A 149 -6.39 10.31 5.83
N GLN A 150 -6.76 10.35 4.55
CA GLN A 150 -6.95 11.61 3.83
C GLN A 150 -8.05 12.48 4.49
N MET A 151 -9.19 11.88 4.82
CA MET A 151 -10.26 12.60 5.53
C MET A 151 -9.80 13.13 6.88
N TYR A 152 -9.01 12.33 7.61
CA TYR A 152 -8.42 12.75 8.88
C TYR A 152 -7.50 13.96 8.72
N LEU A 153 -6.63 13.96 7.70
CA LEU A 153 -5.76 15.10 7.40
C LEU A 153 -6.53 16.37 7.02
N ASN A 154 -7.71 16.20 6.42
CA ASN A 154 -8.63 17.30 6.10
C ASN A 154 -9.43 17.80 7.31
N GLY A 155 -9.29 17.19 8.49
CA GLY A 155 -10.09 17.52 9.69
C GLY A 155 -11.48 16.86 9.72
N GLU A 156 -11.80 16.00 8.76
CA GLU A 156 -13.09 15.31 8.64
C GLU A 156 -13.15 14.06 9.55
N TYR A 157 -12.88 14.23 10.85
CA TYR A 157 -12.69 13.12 11.80
C TYR A 157 -13.91 12.20 11.93
N TRP A 158 -15.12 12.73 11.78
CA TRP A 158 -16.35 11.93 11.84
C TRP A 158 -16.51 11.03 10.64
N SER A 159 -16.29 11.56 9.44
CA SER A 159 -16.35 10.79 8.19
C SER A 159 -15.29 9.68 8.18
N ALA A 160 -14.05 10.02 8.56
CA ALA A 160 -12.97 9.06 8.69
C ALA A 160 -13.29 7.93 9.67
N TYR A 161 -13.82 8.29 10.87
CA TYR A 161 -14.24 7.31 11.87
C TYR A 161 -15.37 6.41 11.36
N GLY A 162 -16.40 7.01 10.76
CA GLY A 162 -17.55 6.29 10.20
C GLY A 162 -17.16 5.29 9.13
N MET A 163 -16.27 5.69 8.21
CA MET A 163 -15.72 4.83 7.16
C MET A 163 -14.96 3.64 7.74
N CYS A 164 -14.05 3.87 8.69
CA CYS A 164 -13.31 2.81 9.36
C CYS A 164 -14.22 1.85 10.11
N LYS A 165 -15.25 2.37 10.82
CA LYS A 165 -16.22 1.55 11.54
C LYS A 165 -17.03 0.66 10.60
N ALA A 166 -17.51 1.20 9.49
CA ALA A 166 -18.23 0.44 8.48
C ALA A 166 -17.38 -0.70 7.90
N ALA A 167 -16.11 -0.41 7.57
CA ALA A 167 -15.18 -1.41 7.06
C ALA A 167 -14.97 -2.57 8.05
N LEU A 168 -14.79 -2.29 9.34
CA LEU A 168 -14.63 -3.34 10.35
C LEU A 168 -15.87 -4.22 10.53
N LEU A 169 -17.07 -3.68 10.30
CA LEU A 169 -18.31 -4.45 10.38
C LEU A 169 -18.51 -5.38 9.16
N MET A 170 -17.84 -5.08 8.05
CA MET A 170 -17.97 -5.86 6.80
C MET A 170 -16.87 -6.92 6.64
N THR A 171 -15.93 -7.01 7.56
CA THR A 171 -14.78 -7.92 7.46
C THR A 171 -14.82 -9.04 8.48
N ASN A 172 -14.41 -10.22 8.04
CA ASN A 172 -14.36 -11.44 8.83
C ASN A 172 -12.94 -11.68 9.40
N ASP A 173 -12.34 -10.73 10.12
CA ASP A 173 -11.04 -10.86 10.82
C ASP A 173 -9.86 -11.52 10.04
N VAL A 174 -9.96 -11.58 8.71
CA VAL A 174 -8.98 -12.31 7.87
C VAL A 174 -7.72 -11.46 7.58
N TYR A 175 -7.77 -10.14 7.79
CA TYR A 175 -6.70 -9.20 7.42
C TYR A 175 -6.15 -8.45 8.64
N PRO A 176 -5.36 -9.08 9.53
CA PRO A 176 -5.01 -8.53 10.83
C PRO A 176 -4.22 -7.21 10.76
N ILE A 177 -3.32 -7.05 9.79
CA ILE A 177 -2.51 -5.83 9.65
C ILE A 177 -3.38 -4.65 9.24
N SER A 178 -4.22 -4.81 8.22
CA SER A 178 -5.15 -3.76 7.77
C SER A 178 -6.13 -3.38 8.87
N MET A 179 -6.59 -4.33 9.68
CA MET A 179 -7.45 -4.08 10.83
C MET A 179 -6.75 -3.28 11.92
N ILE A 180 -5.46 -3.50 12.16
CA ILE A 180 -4.67 -2.70 13.10
C ILE A 180 -4.64 -1.24 12.63
N TYR A 181 -4.31 -0.98 11.36
CA TYR A 181 -4.29 0.38 10.81
C TYR A 181 -5.65 1.08 10.95
N ILE A 182 -6.75 0.39 10.63
CA ILE A 182 -8.11 0.93 10.75
C ILE A 182 -8.44 1.24 12.22
N ARG A 183 -8.12 0.36 13.16
CA ARG A 183 -8.35 0.59 14.59
C ARG A 183 -7.52 1.75 15.14
N CYS A 184 -6.26 1.88 14.72
CA CYS A 184 -5.41 3.02 15.06
C CYS A 184 -6.03 4.34 14.53
N MET A 185 -6.48 4.36 13.28
CA MET A 185 -7.14 5.52 12.69
C MET A 185 -8.40 5.91 13.46
N MET A 186 -9.24 4.94 13.85
CA MET A 186 -10.41 5.21 14.68
C MET A 186 -10.05 5.81 16.04
N ALA A 187 -8.97 5.35 16.67
CA ALA A 187 -8.49 5.91 17.93
C ALA A 187 -8.02 7.36 17.75
N MET A 188 -7.25 7.64 16.71
CA MET A 188 -6.79 8.99 16.37
C MET A 188 -7.96 9.96 16.13
N CYS A 189 -8.98 9.53 15.37
CA CYS A 189 -10.19 10.32 15.15
C CYS A 189 -10.93 10.63 16.45
N ARG A 190 -10.99 9.68 17.40
CA ARG A 190 -11.62 9.88 18.71
C ARG A 190 -10.87 10.88 19.59
N ILE A 191 -9.54 10.86 19.56
CA ILE A 191 -8.71 11.78 20.34
C ILE A 191 -8.96 13.21 19.85
N ASN A 192 -8.84 13.44 18.54
CA ASN A 192 -8.99 14.79 17.98
C ASN A 192 -10.42 15.35 18.01
N ARG A 193 -11.42 14.50 18.26
CA ARG A 193 -12.82 14.94 18.49
C ARG A 193 -13.07 15.54 19.85
N LYS A 194 -12.25 15.25 20.85
CA LYS A 194 -12.44 15.74 22.21
C LYS A 194 -12.04 17.20 22.37
N ASP A 195 -11.34 17.73 21.40
CA ASP A 195 -10.81 19.10 21.41
C ASP A 195 -11.72 20.10 20.66
N MET A 196 -12.89 19.65 20.22
CA MET A 196 -13.98 20.45 19.66
C MET A 196 -15.20 20.46 20.58
#